data_1950ce0bc9c3952aaa95e77caa49a68a
#
_entry.id   1950ce0bc9c3952aaa95e77caa49a68a
#
_cell.length_a   1.000
_cell.length_b   1.000
_cell.length_c   1.000
_cell.angle_alpha   90.00
_cell.angle_beta   90.00
_cell.angle_gamma   90.00
#
_symmetry.space_group_name_H-M   'P 1'
#
loop_
_entity.id
_entity.type
_entity.pdbx_description
1 polymer ?
#
loop_
_entity_poly.entity_id
_entity_poly.type
_entity_poly.pdbx_seq_one_letter_code
_entity_poly.pdbx_strand_id
1 'polypeptide(L)'
;MKQTLKENGGLPASILWTLAIVAGISVANLYYNQPLLNMIRQDLNVSEFHTNLIAMITQIGYAIGLLFIVPLGDLFQRKKIIIINFSLLILSLLTIAMAPSINVILGASLVTGICSMVPQIFIPIASQFSRPEHKGRNVGIVVSGLLTGILASRVVSGLVGEIFGWREMYYIAAVLMLLCSVVVMKVLPDIQPNFQGKY
;
A
#
# COMPACT_ATOMS: atom_id res chain seq x y z
N MET A 1 -17.69 -11.38 -17.95
CA MET A 1 -18.74 -10.42 -17.58
C MET A 1 -18.16 -9.39 -16.63
N LYS A 2 -18.12 -8.09 -16.98
CA LYS A 2 -17.74 -7.03 -16.05
C LYS A 2 -18.84 -6.91 -14.98
N GLN A 3 -18.56 -7.33 -13.76
CA GLN A 3 -19.49 -7.12 -12.64
C GLN A 3 -19.57 -5.61 -12.37
N THR A 4 -20.73 -5.03 -12.54
CA THR A 4 -21.00 -3.64 -12.08
C THR A 4 -21.42 -3.72 -10.62
N LEU A 5 -20.64 -3.09 -9.73
CA LEU A 5 -21.02 -2.95 -8.33
C LEU A 5 -22.15 -1.91 -8.21
N LYS A 6 -23.23 -2.29 -7.52
CA LYS A 6 -24.34 -1.36 -7.15
C LYS A 6 -24.16 -0.93 -5.70
N GLU A 7 -24.39 0.35 -5.42
CA GLU A 7 -24.42 0.85 -4.05
C GLU A 7 -25.43 0.06 -3.21
N ASN A 8 -25.01 -0.34 -2.01
CA ASN A 8 -25.79 -1.18 -1.09
C ASN A 8 -26.27 -2.52 -1.69
N GLY A 9 -25.79 -2.90 -2.89
CA GLY A 9 -26.21 -4.13 -3.58
C GLY A 9 -25.60 -5.42 -3.02
N GLY A 10 -24.57 -5.30 -2.21
CA GLY A 10 -23.78 -6.40 -1.67
C GLY A 10 -22.42 -6.52 -2.35
N LEU A 11 -21.37 -6.63 -1.56
CA LEU A 11 -20.00 -6.80 -2.01
C LEU A 11 -19.71 -8.30 -2.18
N PRO A 12 -19.32 -8.78 -3.38
CA PRO A 12 -18.91 -10.17 -3.57
C PRO A 12 -17.74 -10.55 -2.67
N ALA A 13 -17.78 -11.77 -2.11
CA ALA A 13 -16.74 -12.24 -1.20
C ALA A 13 -15.34 -12.21 -1.83
N SER A 14 -15.24 -12.53 -3.13
CA SER A 14 -13.96 -12.46 -3.86
C SER A 14 -13.35 -11.06 -3.85
N ILE A 15 -14.18 -10.03 -4.08
CA ILE A 15 -13.72 -8.64 -4.03
C ILE A 15 -13.34 -8.26 -2.59
N LEU A 16 -14.18 -8.61 -1.61
CA LEU A 16 -13.94 -8.30 -0.20
C LEU A 16 -12.58 -8.85 0.30
N TRP A 17 -12.33 -10.13 0.04
CA TRP A 17 -11.06 -10.76 0.44
C TRP A 17 -9.87 -10.20 -0.34
N THR A 18 -10.06 -9.88 -1.62
CA THR A 18 -9.02 -9.19 -2.41
C THR A 18 -8.67 -7.85 -1.78
N LEU A 19 -9.67 -7.04 -1.42
CA LEU A 19 -9.41 -5.75 -0.76
C LEU A 19 -8.68 -5.93 0.57
N ALA A 20 -9.06 -6.91 1.40
CA ALA A 20 -8.44 -7.18 2.68
C ALA A 20 -6.96 -7.62 2.54
N ILE A 21 -6.68 -8.58 1.65
CA ILE A 21 -5.33 -9.10 1.43
C ILE A 21 -4.43 -8.02 0.82
N VAL A 22 -4.90 -7.35 -0.22
CA VAL A 22 -4.13 -6.29 -0.89
C VAL A 22 -3.92 -5.09 0.04
N ALA A 23 -4.89 -4.77 0.92
CA ALA A 23 -4.71 -3.74 1.94
C ALA A 23 -3.54 -4.08 2.88
N GLY A 24 -3.49 -5.33 3.36
CA GLY A 24 -2.41 -5.80 4.24
C GLY A 24 -1.05 -5.74 3.56
N ILE A 25 -0.92 -6.26 2.32
CA ILE A 25 0.34 -6.25 1.56
C ILE A 25 0.76 -4.81 1.22
N SER A 26 -0.17 -3.95 0.86
CA SER A 26 0.14 -2.56 0.51
C SER A 26 0.62 -1.75 1.72
N VAL A 27 -0.04 -1.85 2.87
CA VAL A 27 0.38 -1.12 4.08
C VAL A 27 1.69 -1.65 4.66
N ALA A 28 2.01 -2.92 4.44
CA ALA A 28 3.24 -3.54 4.91
C ALA A 28 4.50 -2.79 4.43
N ASN A 29 4.43 -2.15 3.25
CA ASN A 29 5.54 -1.38 2.68
C ASN A 29 5.97 -0.17 3.55
N LEU A 30 5.07 0.35 4.39
CA LEU A 30 5.42 1.41 5.36
C LEU A 30 6.32 0.92 6.49
N TYR A 31 6.28 -0.37 6.79
CA TYR A 31 6.86 -0.95 8.00
C TYR A 31 8.03 -1.90 7.73
N TYR A 32 8.28 -2.32 6.47
CA TYR A 32 9.42 -3.17 6.12
C TYR A 32 10.77 -2.57 6.50
N ASN A 33 10.90 -1.24 6.46
CA ASN A 33 12.14 -0.56 6.77
C ASN A 33 12.58 -0.73 8.23
N GLN A 34 11.64 -0.80 9.18
CA GLN A 34 11.95 -0.71 10.62
C GLN A 34 12.94 -1.79 11.11
N PRO A 35 12.75 -3.10 10.85
CA PRO A 35 13.73 -4.11 11.24
C PRO A 35 15.03 -4.05 10.42
N LEU A 36 15.00 -3.44 9.23
CA LEU A 36 16.13 -3.39 8.31
C LEU A 36 17.08 -2.20 8.54
N LEU A 37 16.70 -1.21 9.37
CA LEU A 37 17.47 0.03 9.55
C LEU A 37 18.92 -0.22 9.96
N ASN A 38 19.17 -1.18 10.85
CA ASN A 38 20.52 -1.48 11.30
C ASN A 38 21.37 -2.12 10.20
N MET A 39 20.78 -2.99 9.37
CA MET A 39 21.45 -3.60 8.23
C MET A 39 21.81 -2.55 7.17
N ILE A 40 20.88 -1.64 6.86
CA ILE A 40 21.10 -0.51 5.94
C ILE A 40 22.20 0.39 6.48
N ARG A 41 22.22 0.67 7.80
CA ARG A 41 23.26 1.46 8.46
C ARG A 41 24.65 0.88 8.25
N GLN A 42 24.78 -0.42 8.47
CA GLN A 42 26.07 -1.12 8.35
C GLN A 42 26.54 -1.20 6.91
N ASP A 43 25.64 -1.55 5.98
CA ASP A 43 25.96 -1.73 4.56
C ASP A 43 26.38 -0.40 3.89
N LEU A 44 25.68 0.70 4.18
CA LEU A 44 25.98 2.01 3.61
C LEU A 44 26.96 2.85 4.46
N ASN A 45 27.40 2.33 5.60
CA ASN A 45 28.29 3.01 6.55
C ASN A 45 27.85 4.44 6.89
N VAL A 46 26.57 4.59 7.25
CA VAL A 46 25.94 5.87 7.59
C VAL A 46 25.57 5.94 9.09
N SER A 47 25.33 7.15 9.58
CA SER A 47 24.95 7.32 10.98
C SER A 47 23.52 6.81 11.27
N GLU A 48 23.25 6.44 12.51
CA GLU A 48 21.93 6.04 12.99
C GLU A 48 20.85 7.09 12.71
N PHE A 49 21.22 8.37 12.85
CA PHE A 49 20.33 9.48 12.53
C PHE A 49 19.82 9.40 11.07
N HIS A 50 20.72 9.20 10.10
CA HIS A 50 20.35 9.13 8.70
C HIS A 50 19.48 7.91 8.38
N THR A 51 19.72 6.76 9.02
CA THR A 51 18.86 5.59 8.80
C THR A 51 17.49 5.74 9.44
N ASN A 52 17.39 6.37 10.62
CA ASN A 52 16.11 6.62 11.26
C ASN A 52 15.24 7.61 10.46
N LEU A 53 15.86 8.51 9.66
CA LEU A 53 15.13 9.36 8.73
C LEU A 53 14.33 8.56 7.69
N ILE A 54 14.74 7.34 7.33
CA ILE A 54 13.99 6.49 6.40
C ILE A 54 12.56 6.28 6.90
N ALA A 55 12.43 5.84 8.16
CA ALA A 55 11.12 5.59 8.76
C ALA A 55 10.31 6.89 8.88
N MET A 56 10.94 7.99 9.29
CA MET A 56 10.29 9.29 9.44
C MET A 56 9.79 9.83 8.09
N ILE A 57 10.62 9.81 7.07
CA ILE A 57 10.26 10.30 5.72
C ILE A 57 9.17 9.44 5.09
N THR A 58 9.21 8.11 5.30
CA THR A 58 8.14 7.22 4.85
C THR A 58 6.79 7.60 5.49
N GLN A 59 6.77 7.93 6.79
CA GLN A 59 5.54 8.36 7.48
C GLN A 59 5.07 9.74 7.03
N ILE A 60 5.99 10.67 6.78
CA ILE A 60 5.66 11.98 6.20
C ILE A 60 5.04 11.79 4.80
N GLY A 61 5.66 10.95 3.98
CA GLY A 61 5.10 10.59 2.67
C GLY A 61 3.69 10.02 2.78
N TYR A 62 3.44 9.11 3.73
CA TYR A 62 2.12 8.55 3.97
C TYR A 62 1.10 9.63 4.36
N ALA A 63 1.46 10.55 5.24
CA ALA A 63 0.59 11.67 5.61
C ALA A 63 0.26 12.57 4.40
N ILE A 64 1.24 12.85 3.53
CA ILE A 64 1.04 13.58 2.28
C ILE A 64 0.08 12.79 1.36
N GLY A 65 0.28 11.49 1.22
CA GLY A 65 -0.61 10.62 0.44
C GLY A 65 -2.05 10.64 0.94
N LEU A 66 -2.26 10.58 2.25
CA LEU A 66 -3.58 10.68 2.86
C LEU A 66 -4.26 12.03 2.57
N LEU A 67 -3.50 13.11 2.66
CA LEU A 67 -4.05 14.46 2.51
C LEU A 67 -4.40 14.78 1.06
N PHE A 68 -3.56 14.37 0.10
CA PHE A 68 -3.70 14.78 -1.29
C PHE A 68 -4.29 13.70 -2.20
N ILE A 69 -3.95 12.42 -2.01
CA ILE A 69 -4.35 11.37 -2.95
C ILE A 69 -5.67 10.72 -2.56
N VAL A 70 -5.95 10.54 -1.27
CA VAL A 70 -7.24 9.93 -0.84
C VAL A 70 -8.44 10.74 -1.34
N PRO A 71 -8.48 12.09 -1.24
CA PRO A 71 -9.58 12.89 -1.80
C PRO A 71 -9.72 12.77 -3.33
N LEU A 72 -8.61 12.53 -4.05
CA LEU A 72 -8.68 12.29 -5.50
C LEU A 72 -9.47 11.02 -5.83
N GLY A 73 -9.55 10.06 -4.91
CA GLY A 73 -10.37 8.86 -5.05
C GLY A 73 -11.87 9.12 -5.17
N ASP A 74 -12.34 10.28 -4.73
CA ASP A 74 -13.74 10.71 -4.89
C ASP A 74 -13.98 11.50 -6.19
N LEU A 75 -12.92 12.07 -6.77
CA LEU A 75 -12.96 12.89 -7.99
C LEU A 75 -12.68 12.09 -9.27
N PHE A 76 -11.80 11.09 -9.16
CA PHE A 76 -11.36 10.29 -10.30
C PHE A 76 -11.72 8.81 -10.13
N GLN A 77 -11.60 8.04 -11.22
CA GLN A 77 -11.81 6.60 -11.19
C GLN A 77 -10.86 5.93 -10.19
N ARG A 78 -11.40 5.41 -9.09
CA ARG A 78 -10.63 4.80 -7.99
C ARG A 78 -9.63 3.75 -8.47
N LYS A 79 -10.05 2.91 -9.43
CA LYS A 79 -9.18 1.88 -10.01
C LYS A 79 -7.93 2.45 -10.69
N LYS A 80 -8.07 3.55 -11.44
CA LYS A 80 -6.92 4.22 -12.09
C LYS A 80 -5.94 4.76 -11.06
N ILE A 81 -6.45 5.42 -9.99
CA ILE A 81 -5.61 5.94 -8.91
C ILE A 81 -4.84 4.80 -8.25
N ILE A 82 -5.50 3.69 -7.92
CA ILE A 82 -4.87 2.52 -7.30
C ILE A 82 -3.75 1.98 -8.18
N ILE A 83 -3.99 1.78 -9.48
CA ILE A 83 -3.00 1.21 -10.40
C ILE A 83 -1.80 2.15 -10.56
N ILE A 84 -2.03 3.46 -10.71
CA ILE A 84 -0.94 4.45 -10.82
C ILE A 84 -0.10 4.43 -9.54
N ASN A 85 -0.74 4.45 -8.36
CA ASN A 85 -0.02 4.40 -7.09
C ASN A 85 0.77 3.10 -6.92
N PHE A 86 0.20 1.94 -7.30
CA PHE A 86 0.93 0.67 -7.24
C PHE A 86 2.12 0.65 -8.19
N SER A 87 1.99 1.22 -9.38
CA SER A 87 3.12 1.32 -10.33
C SER A 87 4.25 2.20 -9.76
N LEU A 88 3.92 3.36 -9.19
CA LEU A 88 4.89 4.24 -8.54
C LEU A 88 5.51 3.58 -7.30
N LEU A 89 4.72 2.85 -6.52
CA LEU A 89 5.20 2.09 -5.37
C LEU A 89 6.20 1.01 -5.79
N ILE A 90 5.92 0.24 -6.83
CA ILE A 90 6.83 -0.77 -7.37
C ILE A 90 8.16 -0.12 -7.80
N LEU A 91 8.09 0.99 -8.54
CA LEU A 91 9.28 1.72 -8.97
C LEU A 91 10.09 2.23 -7.77
N SER A 92 9.44 2.77 -6.74
CA SER A 92 10.14 3.25 -5.54
C SER A 92 10.79 2.12 -4.76
N LEU A 93 10.14 0.96 -4.62
CA LEU A 93 10.69 -0.22 -3.95
C LEU A 93 11.93 -0.76 -4.71
N LEU A 94 11.87 -0.83 -6.04
CA LEU A 94 13.03 -1.21 -6.86
C LEU A 94 14.16 -0.18 -6.73
N THR A 95 13.83 1.12 -6.68
CA THR A 95 14.82 2.18 -6.44
C THR A 95 15.51 2.01 -5.10
N ILE A 96 14.77 1.67 -4.02
CA ILE A 96 15.38 1.39 -2.71
C ILE A 96 16.27 0.15 -2.79
N ALA A 97 15.80 -0.94 -3.40
CA ALA A 97 16.58 -2.18 -3.52
C ALA A 97 17.92 -1.99 -4.24
N MET A 98 17.95 -1.09 -5.24
CA MET A 98 19.14 -0.80 -6.06
C MET A 98 19.92 0.42 -5.58
N ALA A 99 19.53 1.05 -4.48
CA ALA A 99 20.09 2.33 -4.04
C ALA A 99 21.58 2.23 -3.67
N PRO A 100 22.44 3.09 -4.26
CA PRO A 100 23.85 3.16 -3.91
C PRO A 100 24.14 4.04 -2.70
N SER A 101 23.18 4.84 -2.24
CA SER A 101 23.37 5.80 -1.16
C SER A 101 22.08 6.06 -0.38
N ILE A 102 22.25 6.54 0.86
CA ILE A 102 21.13 6.86 1.76
C ILE A 102 20.20 7.93 1.16
N ASN A 103 20.72 8.91 0.43
CA ASN A 103 19.91 9.98 -0.15
C ASN A 103 18.89 9.45 -1.18
N VAL A 104 19.30 8.45 -1.97
CA VAL A 104 18.39 7.77 -2.91
C VAL A 104 17.31 7.01 -2.14
N ILE A 105 17.69 6.32 -1.05
CA ILE A 105 16.72 5.62 -0.19
C ILE A 105 15.71 6.62 0.41
N LEU A 106 16.17 7.76 0.94
CA LEU A 106 15.29 8.76 1.53
C LEU A 106 14.28 9.32 0.51
N GLY A 107 14.75 9.66 -0.70
CA GLY A 107 13.86 10.12 -1.77
C GLY A 107 12.84 9.06 -2.18
N ALA A 108 13.27 7.83 -2.38
CA ALA A 108 12.38 6.72 -2.73
C ALA A 108 11.43 6.35 -1.58
N SER A 109 11.87 6.46 -0.31
CA SER A 109 11.03 6.23 0.88
C SER A 109 9.88 7.22 0.99
N LEU A 110 10.09 8.48 0.60
CA LEU A 110 9.01 9.46 0.52
C LEU A 110 7.93 9.01 -0.47
N VAL A 111 8.34 8.57 -1.66
CA VAL A 111 7.41 8.07 -2.69
C VAL A 111 6.72 6.78 -2.22
N THR A 112 7.47 5.86 -1.60
CA THR A 112 6.91 4.64 -0.98
C THR A 112 5.81 5.01 0.02
N GLY A 113 6.06 5.99 0.90
CA GLY A 113 5.07 6.48 1.85
C GLY A 113 3.82 7.01 1.16
N ILE A 114 3.98 7.95 0.22
CA ILE A 114 2.87 8.56 -0.52
C ILE A 114 2.00 7.49 -1.19
N CYS A 115 2.61 6.49 -1.82
CA CYS A 115 1.90 5.47 -2.58
C CYS A 115 1.30 4.34 -1.72
N SER A 116 1.71 4.19 -0.45
CA SER A 116 1.22 3.13 0.45
C SER A 116 -0.14 3.44 1.09
N MET A 117 -0.78 4.57 0.76
CA MET A 117 -2.08 4.99 1.32
C MET A 117 -3.30 4.26 0.69
N VAL A 118 -3.10 3.46 -0.37
CA VAL A 118 -4.19 2.80 -1.13
C VAL A 118 -5.19 2.04 -0.27
N PRO A 119 -4.83 1.37 0.84
CA PRO A 119 -5.80 0.74 1.74
C PRO A 119 -6.90 1.69 2.24
N GLN A 120 -6.62 2.98 2.34
CA GLN A 120 -7.60 3.99 2.76
C GLN A 120 -8.68 4.24 1.69
N ILE A 121 -8.40 3.90 0.42
CA ILE A 121 -9.39 3.91 -0.67
C ILE A 121 -10.25 2.63 -0.61
N PHE A 122 -9.73 1.51 -0.12
CA PHE A 122 -10.47 0.25 -0.04
C PHE A 122 -11.57 0.26 1.03
N ILE A 123 -11.34 0.96 2.15
CA ILE A 123 -12.31 1.06 3.25
C ILE A 123 -13.64 1.71 2.78
N PRO A 124 -13.64 2.87 2.11
CA PRO A 124 -14.85 3.43 1.51
C PRO A 124 -15.50 2.52 0.48
N ILE A 125 -14.72 1.83 -0.36
CA ILE A 125 -15.25 0.87 -1.34
C ILE A 125 -16.01 -0.25 -0.61
N ALA A 126 -15.40 -0.86 0.41
CA ALA A 126 -16.05 -1.90 1.20
C ALA A 126 -17.34 -1.39 1.88
N SER A 127 -17.31 -0.15 2.37
CA SER A 127 -18.48 0.47 3.00
C SER A 127 -19.61 0.76 2.00
N GLN A 128 -19.31 1.37 0.85
CA GLN A 128 -20.28 1.86 -0.14
C GLN A 128 -21.05 0.73 -0.83
N PHE A 129 -20.35 -0.36 -1.16
CA PHE A 129 -20.97 -1.45 -1.93
C PHE A 129 -21.49 -2.60 -1.09
N SER A 130 -21.31 -2.57 0.24
CA SER A 130 -21.89 -3.55 1.15
C SER A 130 -23.35 -3.27 1.43
N ARG A 131 -24.14 -4.35 1.64
CA ARG A 131 -25.50 -4.20 2.17
C ARG A 131 -25.46 -3.55 3.55
N PRO A 132 -26.45 -2.74 3.93
CA PRO A 132 -26.49 -2.04 5.23
C PRO A 132 -26.20 -2.98 6.42
N GLU A 133 -26.78 -4.19 6.41
CA GLU A 133 -26.68 -5.17 7.49
C GLU A 133 -25.25 -5.75 7.64
N HIS A 134 -24.44 -5.72 6.55
CA HIS A 134 -23.11 -6.31 6.50
C HIS A 134 -21.98 -5.28 6.42
N LYS A 135 -22.33 -3.99 6.39
CA LYS A 135 -21.38 -2.88 6.20
C LYS A 135 -20.25 -2.89 7.24
N GLY A 136 -20.60 -2.93 8.51
CA GLY A 136 -19.61 -2.97 9.60
C GLY A 136 -18.72 -4.20 9.54
N ARG A 137 -19.28 -5.39 9.27
CA ARG A 137 -18.53 -6.64 9.12
C ARG A 137 -17.53 -6.55 7.97
N ASN A 138 -17.94 -6.08 6.79
CA ASN A 138 -17.11 -6.05 5.61
C ASN A 138 -15.97 -5.02 5.75
N VAL A 139 -16.25 -3.86 6.32
CA VAL A 139 -15.22 -2.87 6.68
C VAL A 139 -14.25 -3.47 7.69
N GLY A 140 -14.76 -4.15 8.72
CA GLY A 140 -13.94 -4.85 9.71
C GLY A 140 -12.98 -5.87 9.10
N ILE A 141 -13.41 -6.64 8.10
CA ILE A 141 -12.56 -7.60 7.37
C ILE A 141 -11.40 -6.89 6.66
N VAL A 142 -11.67 -5.77 5.96
CA VAL A 142 -10.61 -4.99 5.28
C VAL A 142 -9.62 -4.40 6.28
N VAL A 143 -10.12 -3.83 7.38
CA VAL A 143 -9.29 -3.27 8.46
C VAL A 143 -8.47 -4.37 9.15
N SER A 144 -9.04 -5.56 9.38
CA SER A 144 -8.31 -6.69 9.93
C SER A 144 -7.17 -7.14 9.01
N GLY A 145 -7.40 -7.17 7.70
CA GLY A 145 -6.35 -7.44 6.71
C GLY A 145 -5.22 -6.42 6.81
N LEU A 146 -5.56 -5.13 6.88
CA LEU A 146 -4.60 -4.04 7.05
C LEU A 146 -3.77 -4.22 8.35
N LEU A 147 -4.41 -4.44 9.49
CA LEU A 147 -3.72 -4.62 10.77
C LEU A 147 -2.82 -5.86 10.76
N THR A 148 -3.30 -6.96 10.18
CA THR A 148 -2.49 -8.18 10.00
C THR A 148 -1.25 -7.89 9.16
N GLY A 149 -1.39 -7.12 8.07
CA GLY A 149 -0.26 -6.71 7.24
C GLY A 149 0.78 -5.88 8.00
N ILE A 150 0.34 -4.95 8.85
CA ILE A 150 1.24 -4.16 9.71
C ILE A 150 2.04 -5.06 10.66
N LEU A 151 1.38 -5.99 11.31
CA LEU A 151 2.05 -6.89 12.27
C LEU A 151 2.98 -7.88 11.55
N ALA A 152 2.49 -8.52 10.49
CA ALA A 152 3.26 -9.50 9.73
C ALA A 152 4.49 -8.88 9.05
N SER A 153 4.39 -7.62 8.59
CA SER A 153 5.46 -6.95 7.85
C SER A 153 6.77 -6.90 8.63
N ARG A 154 6.71 -6.62 9.92
CA ARG A 154 7.91 -6.53 10.78
C ARG A 154 8.59 -7.87 10.96
N VAL A 155 7.81 -8.94 11.15
CA VAL A 155 8.34 -10.29 11.30
C VAL A 155 8.95 -10.76 9.97
N VAL A 156 8.20 -10.62 8.88
CA VAL A 156 8.64 -11.05 7.54
C VAL A 156 9.89 -10.30 7.11
N SER A 157 9.89 -8.95 7.24
CA SER A 157 11.06 -8.17 6.81
C SER A 157 12.30 -8.43 7.67
N GLY A 158 12.13 -8.66 8.98
CA GLY A 158 13.23 -9.05 9.85
C GLY A 158 13.84 -10.38 9.43
N LEU A 159 13.03 -11.41 9.25
CA LEU A 159 13.47 -12.74 8.82
C LEU A 159 14.12 -12.73 7.43
N VAL A 160 13.48 -12.09 6.46
CA VAL A 160 14.03 -11.98 5.11
C VAL A 160 15.34 -11.20 5.11
N GLY A 161 15.39 -10.09 5.86
CA GLY A 161 16.61 -9.29 5.97
C GLY A 161 17.77 -10.05 6.60
N GLU A 162 17.51 -10.87 7.63
CA GLU A 162 18.52 -11.67 8.30
C GLU A 162 19.08 -12.80 7.41
N ILE A 163 18.23 -13.46 6.61
CA ILE A 163 18.59 -14.63 5.80
C ILE A 163 19.18 -14.22 4.45
N PHE A 164 18.56 -13.24 3.79
CA PHE A 164 18.88 -12.89 2.39
C PHE A 164 19.50 -11.50 2.24
N GLY A 165 19.27 -10.60 3.19
CA GLY A 165 19.69 -9.22 3.13
C GLY A 165 18.52 -8.23 3.00
N TRP A 166 18.80 -6.95 3.31
CA TRP A 166 17.76 -5.92 3.30
C TRP A 166 17.26 -5.55 1.89
N ARG A 167 18.13 -5.64 0.86
CA ARG A 167 17.76 -5.33 -0.52
C ARG A 167 16.76 -6.32 -1.07
N GLU A 168 16.94 -7.60 -0.77
CA GLU A 168 16.10 -8.72 -1.19
C GLU A 168 14.69 -8.56 -0.68
N MET A 169 14.50 -8.01 0.52
CA MET A 169 13.17 -7.69 1.03
C MET A 169 12.42 -6.70 0.13
N TYR A 170 13.10 -5.68 -0.38
CA TYR A 170 12.48 -4.71 -1.28
C TYR A 170 12.19 -5.28 -2.68
N TYR A 171 13.02 -6.19 -3.19
CA TYR A 171 12.72 -6.94 -4.42
C TYR A 171 11.48 -7.82 -4.24
N ILE A 172 11.39 -8.55 -3.14
CA ILE A 172 10.21 -9.37 -2.81
C ILE A 172 8.97 -8.50 -2.70
N ALA A 173 9.06 -7.36 -2.00
CA ALA A 173 7.97 -6.41 -1.86
C ALA A 173 7.50 -5.88 -3.24
N ALA A 174 8.42 -5.55 -4.15
CA ALA A 174 8.08 -5.09 -5.49
C ALA A 174 7.33 -6.17 -6.29
N VAL A 175 7.77 -7.44 -6.20
CA VAL A 175 7.08 -8.57 -6.85
C VAL A 175 5.69 -8.78 -6.25
N LEU A 176 5.55 -8.74 -4.92
CA LEU A 176 4.25 -8.85 -4.26
C LEU A 176 3.30 -7.72 -4.69
N MET A 177 3.78 -6.49 -4.79
CA MET A 177 2.97 -5.36 -5.26
C MET A 177 2.59 -5.48 -6.73
N LEU A 178 3.47 -6.05 -7.58
CA LEU A 178 3.13 -6.36 -8.97
C LEU A 178 2.00 -7.38 -9.05
N LEU A 179 2.06 -8.45 -8.28
CA LEU A 179 0.99 -9.45 -8.18
C LEU A 179 -0.32 -8.82 -7.68
N CYS A 180 -0.26 -7.98 -6.63
CA CYS A 180 -1.41 -7.23 -6.14
C CYS A 180 -2.02 -6.33 -7.22
N SER A 181 -1.18 -5.63 -8.00
CA SER A 181 -1.63 -4.79 -9.11
C SER A 181 -2.39 -5.60 -10.17
N VAL A 182 -1.86 -6.75 -10.57
CA VAL A 182 -2.51 -7.66 -11.54
C VAL A 182 -3.85 -8.19 -10.98
N VAL A 183 -3.89 -8.57 -9.71
CA VAL A 183 -5.13 -9.06 -9.07
C VAL A 183 -6.18 -7.95 -9.02
N VAL A 184 -5.80 -6.74 -8.61
CA VAL A 184 -6.72 -5.59 -8.57
C VAL A 184 -7.23 -5.24 -9.96
N MET A 185 -6.38 -5.26 -10.98
CA MET A 185 -6.81 -5.03 -12.37
C MET A 185 -7.86 -6.01 -12.84
N LYS A 186 -7.76 -7.29 -12.45
CA LYS A 186 -8.68 -8.35 -12.88
C LYS A 186 -9.96 -8.40 -12.06
N VAL A 187 -9.86 -8.18 -10.73
CA VAL A 187 -10.96 -8.41 -9.77
C VAL A 187 -11.77 -7.15 -9.51
N LEU A 188 -11.12 -5.98 -9.42
CA LEU A 188 -11.82 -4.75 -9.10
C LEU A 188 -12.49 -4.18 -10.36
N PRO A 189 -13.82 -4.03 -10.39
CA PRO A 189 -14.51 -3.39 -11.52
C PRO A 189 -14.22 -1.89 -11.56
N ASP A 190 -14.55 -1.26 -12.68
CA ASP A 190 -14.42 0.19 -12.83
C ASP A 190 -15.47 0.87 -11.97
N ILE A 191 -15.03 1.51 -10.88
CA ILE A 191 -15.88 2.26 -9.95
C ILE A 191 -15.85 3.71 -10.40
N GLN A 192 -17.03 4.24 -10.77
CA GLN A 192 -17.20 5.64 -11.14
C GLN A 192 -17.00 6.54 -9.91
N PRO A 193 -16.48 7.76 -10.08
CA PRO A 193 -16.36 8.72 -8.99
C PRO A 193 -17.74 9.09 -8.44
N ASN A 194 -17.80 9.35 -7.13
CA ASN A 194 -19.04 9.74 -6.45
C ASN A 194 -19.46 11.18 -6.79
N PHE A 195 -18.52 12.02 -7.22
CA PHE A 195 -18.75 13.42 -7.49
C PHE A 195 -19.02 13.65 -8.98
N GLN A 196 -20.20 14.14 -9.32
CA GLN A 196 -20.60 14.54 -10.68
C GLN A 196 -20.65 16.07 -10.85
N GLY A 197 -20.12 16.84 -9.92
CA GLY A 197 -20.08 18.31 -9.98
C GLY A 197 -18.89 18.83 -10.81
N LYS A 198 -19.11 19.98 -11.50
CA LYS A 198 -18.01 20.81 -12.02
C LYS A 198 -17.50 21.68 -10.88
N TYR A 199 -16.17 21.75 -10.70
CA TYR A 199 -15.56 22.82 -9.92
C TYR A 199 -15.63 24.14 -10.69
#